data_e5d80e55b9f907d2e6d4f8609e5282ba
#
_entry.id   e5d80e55b9f907d2e6d4f8609e5282ba
#
_cell.length_a   1.000
_cell.length_b   1.000
_cell.length_c   1.000
_cell.angle_alpha   90.00
_cell.angle_beta   90.00
_cell.angle_gamma   90.00
#
_symmetry.space_group_name_H-M   'P 1'
#
loop_
_entity.id
_entity.type
_entity.pdbx_description
1 polymer ?
#
loop_
_entity_poly.entity_id
_entity_poly.type
_entity_poly.pdbx_seq_one_letter_code
_entity_poly.pdbx_strand_id
1 'polypeptide(L)'
;MSSESPAQPASADQPAEAPAGVIVDPKDARLRKVRELLKGKNKASRAIIVDDEENLLAALAAGVELFTVFHGEDAELPAALAAALPADQDVQVVSTHAAKELFGVERRSRIFALARRPKPLTVAEVLEHPGDVLVLDGVKLMGNIGAITRSARALGAAGLVLVDADLASVTDRRLIRASRGMVFSLPVALASADDVAAQLAEAGVPLVSLDLGSEKALDSVAEIPGRVALLLGSEKHGPSARLAETAEHTVSITIHPEVESLNVSVSAALALYERRASNPLPQA
;
A
#
# COMPACT_ATOMS: atom_id res chain seq x y z
N MET A 1 -13.72 78.91 3.11
CA MET A 1 -12.56 78.21 2.48
C MET A 1 -12.13 77.17 3.46
N SER A 2 -12.66 75.97 3.28
CA SER A 2 -12.40 74.79 4.15
C SER A 2 -11.39 73.95 3.44
N SER A 3 -10.25 73.69 4.06
CA SER A 3 -9.15 72.83 3.56
C SER A 3 -9.40 71.40 3.98
N GLU A 4 -9.74 70.60 3.05
CA GLU A 4 -9.75 69.10 3.21
C GLU A 4 -8.31 68.61 3.18
N SER A 5 -7.97 67.85 4.23
CA SER A 5 -6.71 67.12 4.35
C SER A 5 -6.85 65.74 3.64
N PRO A 6 -5.89 65.28 2.85
CA PRO A 6 -6.01 63.97 2.19
C PRO A 6 -5.78 62.83 3.19
N ALA A 7 -6.66 61.82 3.11
CA ALA A 7 -6.57 60.58 3.87
C ALA A 7 -5.30 59.79 3.48
N GLN A 8 -4.56 59.32 4.48
CA GLN A 8 -3.46 58.38 4.33
C GLN A 8 -3.97 57.01 3.84
N PRO A 9 -3.26 56.35 2.94
CA PRO A 9 -3.61 54.99 2.55
C PRO A 9 -3.31 53.99 3.70
N ALA A 10 -4.24 53.10 3.91
CA ALA A 10 -4.14 52.01 4.89
C ALA A 10 -2.87 51.16 4.68
N SER A 11 -2.20 50.90 5.78
CA SER A 11 -0.98 50.07 5.83
C SER A 11 -1.23 48.68 5.24
N ALA A 12 -0.36 48.31 4.33
CA ALA A 12 -0.31 46.96 3.77
C ALA A 12 -0.25 45.91 4.89
N ASP A 13 -1.09 44.92 4.73
CA ASP A 13 -1.18 43.71 5.54
C ASP A 13 0.21 43.05 5.63
N GLN A 14 0.90 43.19 6.74
CA GLN A 14 2.11 42.43 7.03
C GLN A 14 1.68 40.99 7.30
N PRO A 15 2.24 39.99 6.62
CA PRO A 15 1.95 38.59 6.96
C PRO A 15 2.31 38.35 8.43
N ALA A 16 1.36 37.82 9.19
CA ALA A 16 1.56 37.50 10.59
C ALA A 16 2.80 36.60 10.72
N GLU A 17 3.70 36.97 11.63
CA GLU A 17 4.87 36.16 11.96
C GLU A 17 4.40 34.73 12.32
N ALA A 18 4.94 33.73 11.61
CA ALA A 18 4.61 32.34 11.89
C ALA A 18 5.02 31.98 13.33
N PRO A 19 4.22 31.16 14.04
CA PRO A 19 4.56 30.71 15.39
C PRO A 19 5.94 30.06 15.41
N ALA A 20 6.73 30.34 16.47
CA ALA A 20 8.06 29.79 16.63
C ALA A 20 8.01 28.24 16.51
N GLY A 21 8.82 27.67 15.59
CA GLY A 21 8.90 26.22 15.37
C GLY A 21 8.16 25.68 14.16
N VAL A 22 7.24 26.46 13.53
CA VAL A 22 6.52 26.02 12.32
C VAL A 22 7.40 26.14 11.08
N ILE A 23 7.44 25.09 10.27
CA ILE A 23 8.16 25.08 8.98
C ILE A 23 7.28 25.76 7.93
N VAL A 24 7.62 26.99 7.57
CA VAL A 24 6.88 27.81 6.59
C VAL A 24 7.47 27.74 5.19
N ASP A 25 8.78 27.56 5.06
CA ASP A 25 9.47 27.47 3.76
C ASP A 25 9.44 26.03 3.27
N PRO A 26 8.81 25.72 2.11
CA PRO A 26 8.84 24.39 1.52
C PRO A 26 10.26 23.93 1.15
N LYS A 27 11.25 24.83 1.10
CA LYS A 27 12.66 24.53 0.87
C LYS A 27 13.47 24.31 2.15
N ASP A 28 12.85 24.39 3.32
CA ASP A 28 13.52 24.13 4.62
C ASP A 28 14.32 22.83 4.58
N ALA A 29 15.48 22.83 5.26
CA ALA A 29 16.39 21.69 5.28
C ALA A 29 15.72 20.42 5.84
N ARG A 30 14.84 20.56 6.84
CA ARG A 30 14.06 19.48 7.46
C ARG A 30 13.16 18.76 6.46
N LEU A 31 12.65 19.45 5.43
CA LEU A 31 11.81 18.91 4.37
C LEU A 31 12.60 18.42 3.15
N ARG A 32 13.93 18.56 3.13
CA ARG A 32 14.76 18.18 1.98
C ARG A 32 14.52 16.72 1.55
N LYS A 33 14.56 15.81 2.51
CA LYS A 33 14.38 14.37 2.22
C LYS A 33 12.98 14.04 1.71
N VAL A 34 11.95 14.68 2.25
CA VAL A 34 10.56 14.57 1.79
C VAL A 34 10.47 14.98 0.31
N ARG A 35 11.03 16.14 -0.04
CA ARG A 35 11.04 16.62 -1.44
C ARG A 35 11.76 15.67 -2.40
N GLU A 36 12.89 15.12 -1.98
CA GLU A 36 13.66 14.16 -2.79
C GLU A 36 12.83 12.90 -3.09
N LEU A 37 12.15 12.37 -2.08
CA LEU A 37 11.32 11.16 -2.20
C LEU A 37 10.08 11.42 -3.06
N LEU A 38 9.40 12.54 -2.88
CA LEU A 38 8.24 12.93 -3.69
C LEU A 38 8.57 13.09 -5.17
N LYS A 39 9.78 13.55 -5.50
CA LYS A 39 10.26 13.68 -6.88
C LYS A 39 10.69 12.34 -7.52
N GLY A 40 10.62 11.24 -6.80
CA GLY A 40 11.00 9.92 -7.31
C GLY A 40 12.48 9.75 -7.65
N LYS A 41 13.34 10.72 -7.29
CA LYS A 41 14.75 10.75 -7.68
C LYS A 41 15.64 9.73 -6.97
N ASN A 42 15.12 9.04 -5.95
CA ASN A 42 15.94 8.16 -5.11
C ASN A 42 15.29 6.81 -4.85
N LYS A 43 15.23 5.96 -5.90
CA LYS A 43 14.71 4.59 -5.81
C LYS A 43 15.47 3.71 -4.81
N ALA A 44 16.74 4.00 -4.55
CA ALA A 44 17.62 3.29 -3.60
C ALA A 44 17.56 3.86 -2.17
N SER A 45 16.68 4.85 -1.90
CA SER A 45 16.59 5.44 -0.56
C SER A 45 16.18 4.41 0.48
N ARG A 46 16.88 4.45 1.63
CA ARG A 46 16.49 3.68 2.82
C ARG A 46 15.31 4.31 3.58
N ALA A 47 14.84 5.46 3.14
CA ALA A 47 13.67 6.14 3.70
C ALA A 47 12.49 6.10 2.73
N ILE A 48 11.29 6.09 3.28
CA ILE A 48 10.02 6.21 2.58
C ILE A 48 9.18 7.30 3.23
N ILE A 49 8.14 7.74 2.53
CA ILE A 49 7.08 8.58 3.11
C ILE A 49 5.89 7.69 3.42
N VAL A 50 5.43 7.75 4.66
CA VAL A 50 4.16 7.19 5.10
C VAL A 50 3.26 8.36 5.46
N ASP A 51 2.06 8.41 4.94
CA ASP A 51 1.11 9.50 5.19
C ASP A 51 -0.24 8.95 5.64
N ASP A 52 -1.01 9.82 6.26
CA ASP A 52 -2.27 9.57 6.93
C ASP A 52 -2.15 8.72 8.21
N GLU A 53 -2.95 9.05 9.22
CA GLU A 53 -2.91 8.45 10.56
C GLU A 53 -2.99 6.92 10.53
N GLU A 54 -3.94 6.37 9.77
CA GLU A 54 -4.16 4.92 9.66
C GLU A 54 -2.91 4.18 9.18
N ASN A 55 -2.22 4.75 8.16
CA ASN A 55 -1.01 4.15 7.60
C ASN A 55 0.18 4.25 8.57
N LEU A 56 0.28 5.34 9.32
CA LEU A 56 1.32 5.54 10.32
C LEU A 56 1.15 4.56 11.50
N LEU A 57 -0.07 4.38 11.97
CA LEU A 57 -0.38 3.40 13.01
C LEU A 57 -0.10 1.97 12.55
N ALA A 58 -0.46 1.63 11.30
CA ALA A 58 -0.14 0.32 10.73
C ALA A 58 1.36 0.09 10.60
N ALA A 59 2.13 1.10 10.19
CA ALA A 59 3.58 1.04 10.10
C ALA A 59 4.22 0.83 11.47
N LEU A 60 3.80 1.58 12.49
CA LEU A 60 4.27 1.44 13.88
C LEU A 60 3.95 0.05 14.44
N ALA A 61 2.73 -0.43 14.25
CA ALA A 61 2.31 -1.76 14.70
C ALA A 61 3.13 -2.88 14.03
N ALA A 62 3.62 -2.65 12.81
CA ALA A 62 4.53 -3.56 12.11
C ALA A 62 6.02 -3.35 12.46
N GLY A 63 6.35 -2.52 13.43
CA GLY A 63 7.72 -2.25 13.86
C GLY A 63 8.53 -1.36 12.92
N VAL A 64 7.87 -0.61 12.02
CA VAL A 64 8.56 0.33 11.14
C VAL A 64 9.00 1.56 11.94
N GLU A 65 10.29 1.84 11.93
CA GLU A 65 10.87 3.02 12.58
C GLU A 65 10.49 4.30 11.85
N LEU A 66 9.91 5.26 12.57
CA LEU A 66 9.66 6.61 12.07
C LEU A 66 10.82 7.53 12.48
N PHE A 67 11.44 8.20 11.51
CA PHE A 67 12.55 9.13 11.77
C PHE A 67 12.03 10.49 12.25
N THR A 68 11.06 11.05 11.51
CA THR A 68 10.42 12.34 11.81
C THR A 68 8.97 12.27 11.42
N VAL A 69 8.08 12.70 12.31
CA VAL A 69 6.65 12.86 12.05
C VAL A 69 6.37 14.33 11.78
N PHE A 70 5.59 14.63 10.77
CA PHE A 70 5.17 15.99 10.41
C PHE A 70 3.66 16.07 10.48
N HIS A 71 3.13 17.15 11.07
CA HIS A 71 1.70 17.47 10.99
C HIS A 71 1.47 18.92 10.56
N GLY A 72 0.30 19.18 10.00
CA GLY A 72 -0.08 20.53 9.59
C GLY A 72 -0.32 21.45 10.78
N GLU A 73 -0.04 22.74 10.62
CA GLU A 73 -0.37 23.77 11.60
C GLU A 73 -1.88 23.91 11.89
N ASP A 74 -2.70 23.43 10.96
CA ASP A 74 -4.16 23.42 11.01
C ASP A 74 -4.74 22.10 11.56
N ALA A 75 -3.91 21.22 12.10
CA ALA A 75 -4.31 19.93 12.65
C ALA A 75 -3.46 19.59 13.88
N GLU A 76 -4.10 19.12 14.93
CA GLU A 76 -3.41 18.51 16.05
C GLU A 76 -2.91 17.11 15.69
N LEU A 77 -1.86 16.65 16.38
CA LEU A 77 -1.44 15.26 16.27
C LEU A 77 -2.55 14.36 16.87
N PRO A 78 -3.11 13.40 16.10
CA PRO A 78 -4.17 12.53 16.60
C PRO A 78 -3.75 11.80 17.88
N ALA A 79 -4.65 11.70 18.84
CA ALA A 79 -4.37 11.12 20.16
C ALA A 79 -3.87 9.67 20.07
N ALA A 80 -4.45 8.87 19.15
CA ALA A 80 -4.01 7.48 18.93
C ALA A 80 -2.57 7.41 18.42
N LEU A 81 -2.21 8.28 17.48
CA LEU A 81 -0.85 8.36 16.96
C LEU A 81 0.11 8.86 18.04
N ALA A 82 -0.24 9.93 18.76
CA ALA A 82 0.58 10.47 19.84
C ALA A 82 0.87 9.42 20.94
N ALA A 83 -0.10 8.59 21.28
CA ALA A 83 0.07 7.50 22.24
C ALA A 83 0.94 6.33 21.72
N ALA A 84 1.00 6.14 20.40
CA ALA A 84 1.78 5.06 19.79
C ALA A 84 3.23 5.47 19.49
N LEU A 85 3.54 6.78 19.47
CA LEU A 85 4.89 7.27 19.21
C LEU A 85 5.81 7.12 20.43
N PRO A 86 7.13 6.87 20.22
CA PRO A 86 8.13 6.96 21.28
C PRO A 86 8.14 8.36 21.93
N ALA A 87 8.49 8.42 23.21
CA ALA A 87 8.50 9.69 23.97
C ALA A 87 9.53 10.71 23.41
N ASP A 88 10.57 10.26 22.76
CA ASP A 88 11.65 11.05 22.15
C ASP A 88 11.45 11.22 20.61
N GLN A 89 10.25 10.92 20.10
CA GLN A 89 9.95 11.06 18.68
C GLN A 89 10.12 12.49 18.20
N ASP A 90 10.90 12.70 17.14
CA ASP A 90 10.97 14.00 16.45
C ASP A 90 9.64 14.29 15.75
N VAL A 91 8.94 15.31 16.23
CA VAL A 91 7.65 15.79 15.67
C VAL A 91 7.81 17.24 15.23
N GLN A 92 7.46 17.54 13.99
CA GLN A 92 7.61 18.85 13.37
C GLN A 92 6.26 19.38 12.85
N VAL A 93 6.05 20.67 13.01
CA VAL A 93 4.85 21.36 12.49
C VAL A 93 5.16 21.98 11.13
N VAL A 94 4.29 21.76 10.14
CA VAL A 94 4.45 22.27 8.78
C VAL A 94 3.27 23.19 8.44
N SER A 95 3.57 24.36 7.91
CA SER A 95 2.51 25.29 7.47
C SER A 95 1.67 24.69 6.34
N THR A 96 0.42 25.12 6.27
CA THR A 96 -0.51 24.76 5.18
C THR A 96 0.09 25.09 3.81
N HIS A 97 0.81 26.20 3.69
CA HIS A 97 1.48 26.60 2.45
C HIS A 97 2.58 25.61 2.07
N ALA A 98 3.51 25.31 2.98
CA ALA A 98 4.61 24.38 2.71
C ALA A 98 4.10 22.96 2.40
N ALA A 99 3.05 22.49 3.09
CA ALA A 99 2.43 21.18 2.81
C ALA A 99 1.78 21.13 1.40
N LYS A 100 1.11 22.21 0.97
CA LYS A 100 0.52 22.32 -0.38
C LYS A 100 1.60 22.28 -1.47
N GLU A 101 2.70 22.97 -1.28
CA GLU A 101 3.83 22.97 -2.22
C GLU A 101 4.51 21.59 -2.32
N LEU A 102 4.56 20.85 -1.21
CA LEU A 102 5.13 19.48 -1.20
C LEU A 102 4.26 18.45 -1.92
N PHE A 103 2.99 18.40 -1.58
CA PHE A 103 2.09 17.32 -1.99
C PHE A 103 1.11 17.69 -3.11
N GLY A 104 1.01 18.98 -3.45
CA GLY A 104 -0.04 19.51 -4.30
C GLY A 104 -1.37 19.73 -3.53
N VAL A 105 -2.23 20.59 -4.08
CA VAL A 105 -3.46 21.05 -3.40
C VAL A 105 -4.44 19.89 -3.17
N GLU A 106 -4.60 19.02 -4.16
CA GLU A 106 -5.59 17.92 -4.12
C GLU A 106 -5.11 16.68 -3.33
N ARG A 107 -3.80 16.56 -3.09
CA ARG A 107 -3.18 15.39 -2.47
C ARG A 107 -2.53 15.68 -1.13
N ARG A 108 -2.93 16.80 -0.50
CA ARG A 108 -2.37 17.23 0.76
C ARG A 108 -2.61 16.21 1.86
N SER A 109 -1.52 15.70 2.42
CA SER A 109 -1.53 14.95 3.67
C SER A 109 -1.41 15.90 4.83
N ARG A 110 -2.32 15.79 5.82
CA ARG A 110 -2.25 16.58 7.06
C ARG A 110 -1.22 16.05 8.04
N ILE A 111 -0.92 14.75 7.94
CA ILE A 111 0.07 14.07 8.76
C ILE A 111 0.86 13.14 7.86
N PHE A 112 2.18 13.14 7.98
CA PHE A 112 3.06 12.24 7.28
C PHE A 112 4.36 12.04 8.06
N ALA A 113 5.09 10.98 7.76
CA ALA A 113 6.40 10.73 8.36
C ALA A 113 7.43 10.32 7.31
N LEU A 114 8.69 10.60 7.63
CA LEU A 114 9.83 9.88 7.08
C LEU A 114 10.01 8.62 7.91
N ALA A 115 10.03 7.48 7.26
CA ALA A 115 10.16 6.18 7.90
C ALA A 115 11.27 5.36 7.28
N ARG A 116 11.79 4.39 8.02
CA ARG A 116 12.73 3.39 7.51
C ARG A 116 12.00 2.52 6.47
N ARG A 117 12.60 2.35 5.31
CA ARG A 117 12.07 1.41 4.31
C ARG A 117 12.28 -0.02 4.82
N PRO A 118 11.22 -0.85 4.95
CA PRO A 118 11.36 -2.28 5.19
C PRO A 118 12.20 -2.96 4.11
N LYS A 119 12.91 -4.02 4.50
CA LYS A 119 13.66 -4.86 3.55
C LYS A 119 12.66 -5.48 2.56
N PRO A 120 12.94 -5.46 1.24
CA PRO A 120 12.15 -6.22 0.27
C PRO A 120 12.19 -7.71 0.60
N LEU A 121 11.05 -8.39 0.47
CA LEU A 121 10.94 -9.84 0.64
C LEU A 121 11.10 -10.53 -0.72
N THR A 122 11.62 -11.74 -0.69
CA THR A 122 11.62 -12.69 -1.79
C THR A 122 10.36 -13.56 -1.77
N VAL A 123 10.07 -14.29 -2.85
CA VAL A 123 8.97 -15.27 -2.88
C VAL A 123 9.17 -16.35 -1.81
N ALA A 124 10.39 -16.84 -1.63
CA ALA A 124 10.72 -17.81 -0.60
C ALA A 124 10.38 -17.31 0.80
N GLU A 125 10.77 -16.06 1.14
CA GLU A 125 10.43 -15.47 2.44
C GLU A 125 8.91 -15.29 2.62
N VAL A 126 8.13 -15.01 1.56
CA VAL A 126 6.65 -15.02 1.64
C VAL A 126 6.13 -16.44 1.91
N LEU A 127 6.74 -17.46 1.29
CA LEU A 127 6.35 -18.86 1.48
C LEU A 127 6.71 -19.42 2.87
N GLU A 128 7.54 -18.77 3.67
CA GLU A 128 7.80 -19.15 5.07
C GLU A 128 6.59 -18.92 5.99
N HIS A 129 5.69 -18.01 5.61
CA HIS A 129 4.50 -17.70 6.41
C HIS A 129 3.39 -18.73 6.18
N PRO A 130 2.60 -19.09 7.22
CA PRO A 130 1.50 -20.03 7.08
C PRO A 130 0.34 -19.47 6.27
N GLY A 131 -0.39 -20.34 5.57
CA GLY A 131 -1.57 -19.98 4.77
C GLY A 131 -1.32 -19.98 3.27
N ASP A 132 -2.37 -19.74 2.50
CA ASP A 132 -2.31 -19.66 1.04
C ASP A 132 -1.63 -18.36 0.59
N VAL A 133 -1.06 -18.36 -0.61
CA VAL A 133 -0.41 -17.19 -1.20
C VAL A 133 -1.24 -16.68 -2.37
N LEU A 134 -1.34 -15.37 -2.53
CA LEU A 134 -1.88 -14.77 -3.75
C LEU A 134 -0.75 -14.40 -4.70
N VAL A 135 -0.92 -14.71 -5.98
CA VAL A 135 -0.03 -14.27 -7.07
C VAL A 135 -0.85 -13.38 -8.00
N LEU A 136 -0.50 -12.10 -8.09
CA LEU A 136 -1.11 -11.14 -9.00
C LEU A 136 -0.19 -10.91 -10.18
N ASP A 137 -0.61 -11.35 -11.36
CA ASP A 137 0.17 -11.24 -12.60
C ASP A 137 -0.43 -10.19 -13.54
N GLY A 138 0.31 -9.11 -13.77
CA GLY A 138 -0.13 -8.01 -14.62
C GLY A 138 -1.23 -7.12 -14.02
N VAL A 139 -1.55 -7.25 -12.74
CA VAL A 139 -2.49 -6.35 -12.05
C VAL A 139 -1.80 -5.06 -11.70
N LYS A 140 -2.19 -3.93 -12.33
CA LYS A 140 -1.48 -2.63 -12.25
C LYS A 140 -2.24 -1.56 -11.47
N LEU A 141 -3.56 -1.69 -11.34
CA LEU A 141 -4.36 -0.70 -10.61
C LEU A 141 -4.11 -0.77 -9.12
N MET A 142 -3.52 0.28 -8.55
CA MET A 142 -3.19 0.35 -7.12
C MET A 142 -4.40 0.13 -6.21
N GLY A 143 -5.58 0.59 -6.64
CA GLY A 143 -6.84 0.36 -5.92
C GLY A 143 -7.15 -1.14 -5.77
N ASN A 144 -6.99 -1.92 -6.84
CA ASN A 144 -7.20 -3.37 -6.83
C ASN A 144 -6.14 -4.06 -5.96
N ILE A 145 -4.85 -3.76 -6.17
CA ILE A 145 -3.76 -4.34 -5.36
C ILE A 145 -3.97 -4.02 -3.87
N GLY A 146 -4.32 -2.77 -3.54
CA GLY A 146 -4.58 -2.36 -2.17
C GLY A 146 -5.78 -3.06 -1.54
N ALA A 147 -6.89 -3.22 -2.28
CA ALA A 147 -8.07 -3.96 -1.82
C ALA A 147 -7.74 -5.44 -1.60
N ILE A 148 -6.99 -6.07 -2.53
CA ILE A 148 -6.52 -7.45 -2.40
C ILE A 148 -5.60 -7.61 -1.19
N THR A 149 -4.64 -6.71 -0.98
CA THR A 149 -3.76 -6.72 0.20
C THR A 149 -4.57 -6.73 1.51
N ARG A 150 -5.61 -5.91 1.58
CA ARG A 150 -6.51 -5.86 2.75
C ARG A 150 -7.30 -7.15 2.94
N SER A 151 -7.90 -7.69 1.87
CA SER A 151 -8.64 -8.95 1.90
C SER A 151 -7.71 -10.13 2.27
N ALA A 152 -6.51 -10.18 1.69
CA ALA A 152 -5.51 -11.19 1.98
C ALA A 152 -5.13 -11.18 3.47
N ARG A 153 -4.85 -10.02 4.03
CA ARG A 153 -4.56 -9.88 5.46
C ARG A 153 -5.75 -10.29 6.34
N ALA A 154 -6.96 -9.87 5.96
CA ALA A 154 -8.18 -10.17 6.72
C ALA A 154 -8.58 -11.65 6.68
N LEU A 155 -8.27 -12.35 5.59
CA LEU A 155 -8.62 -13.76 5.38
C LEU A 155 -7.47 -14.73 5.64
N GLY A 156 -6.38 -14.26 6.28
CA GLY A 156 -5.31 -15.11 6.78
C GLY A 156 -4.36 -15.66 5.72
N ALA A 157 -4.27 -15.01 4.55
CA ALA A 157 -3.27 -15.38 3.55
C ALA A 157 -1.85 -15.21 4.10
N ALA A 158 -0.94 -16.09 3.69
CA ALA A 158 0.48 -16.02 4.01
C ALA A 158 1.14 -14.76 3.46
N GLY A 159 0.72 -14.33 2.28
CA GLY A 159 1.25 -13.14 1.63
C GLY A 159 0.77 -12.96 0.20
N LEU A 160 1.41 -12.00 -0.46
CA LEU A 160 1.09 -11.56 -1.81
C LEU A 160 2.36 -11.47 -2.65
N VAL A 161 2.35 -12.03 -3.84
CA VAL A 161 3.42 -11.87 -4.83
C VAL A 161 2.89 -11.08 -6.01
N LEU A 162 3.57 -10.00 -6.36
CA LEU A 162 3.22 -9.11 -7.46
C LEU A 162 4.18 -9.33 -8.63
N VAL A 163 3.63 -9.69 -9.78
CA VAL A 163 4.34 -9.88 -11.05
C VAL A 163 3.88 -8.80 -12.02
N ASP A 164 4.80 -8.11 -12.67
CA ASP A 164 4.51 -7.03 -13.64
C ASP A 164 3.49 -5.97 -13.16
N ALA A 165 3.68 -5.51 -11.93
CA ALA A 165 2.72 -4.61 -11.25
C ALA A 165 2.99 -3.10 -11.45
N ASP A 166 3.92 -2.71 -12.32
CA ASP A 166 4.39 -1.32 -12.49
C ASP A 166 4.84 -0.65 -11.17
N LEU A 167 5.39 -1.43 -10.27
CA LEU A 167 5.90 -0.99 -8.99
C LEU A 167 7.42 -1.18 -8.88
N ALA A 168 8.12 -0.14 -8.46
CA ALA A 168 9.55 -0.25 -8.14
C ALA A 168 9.79 -0.76 -6.70
N SER A 169 8.78 -0.73 -5.86
CA SER A 169 8.84 -1.18 -4.45
C SER A 169 7.43 -1.42 -3.91
N VAL A 170 7.28 -2.41 -3.06
CA VAL A 170 6.03 -2.65 -2.30
C VAL A 170 5.72 -1.52 -1.32
N THR A 171 6.70 -0.69 -0.99
CA THR A 171 6.53 0.51 -0.17
C THR A 171 6.30 1.78 -1.01
N ASP A 172 5.77 1.64 -2.23
CA ASP A 172 5.26 2.78 -3.01
C ASP A 172 4.11 3.45 -2.23
N ARG A 173 4.18 4.77 -2.09
CA ARG A 173 3.18 5.55 -1.35
C ARG A 173 1.74 5.29 -1.81
N ARG A 174 1.54 5.07 -3.12
CA ARG A 174 0.21 4.76 -3.68
C ARG A 174 -0.31 3.43 -3.14
N LEU A 175 0.56 2.41 -3.02
CA LEU A 175 0.18 1.11 -2.47
C LEU A 175 -0.03 1.18 -0.96
N ILE A 176 0.82 1.88 -0.22
CA ILE A 176 0.63 2.11 1.23
C ILE A 176 -0.76 2.70 1.48
N ARG A 177 -1.13 3.75 0.75
CA ARG A 177 -2.46 4.39 0.87
C ARG A 177 -3.60 3.46 0.45
N ALA A 178 -3.49 2.81 -0.69
CA ALA A 178 -4.55 1.93 -1.21
C ALA A 178 -4.79 0.71 -0.31
N SER A 179 -3.76 0.19 0.32
CA SER A 179 -3.84 -0.92 1.28
C SER A 179 -4.18 -0.48 2.70
N ARG A 180 -4.30 0.83 2.97
CA ARG A 180 -4.44 1.41 4.33
C ARG A 180 -3.36 0.89 5.28
N GLY A 181 -2.12 0.87 4.81
CA GLY A 181 -0.97 0.41 5.58
C GLY A 181 -0.87 -1.11 5.74
N MET A 182 -1.83 -1.91 5.27
CA MET A 182 -1.76 -3.38 5.42
C MET A 182 -0.57 -4.00 4.72
N VAL A 183 0.04 -3.33 3.76
CA VAL A 183 1.31 -3.74 3.13
C VAL A 183 2.48 -3.87 4.14
N PHE A 184 2.39 -3.25 5.30
CA PHE A 184 3.40 -3.40 6.37
C PHE A 184 3.21 -4.65 7.22
N SER A 185 1.99 -5.21 7.28
CA SER A 185 1.64 -6.36 8.11
C SER A 185 1.36 -7.64 7.33
N LEU A 186 1.19 -7.54 6.01
CA LEU A 186 1.12 -8.68 5.10
C LEU A 186 2.46 -8.82 4.37
N PRO A 187 3.11 -9.99 4.34
CA PRO A 187 4.28 -10.24 3.50
C PRO A 187 3.96 -9.99 2.02
N VAL A 188 4.70 -9.09 1.38
CA VAL A 188 4.51 -8.77 -0.05
C VAL A 188 5.86 -8.79 -0.76
N ALA A 189 5.97 -9.53 -1.86
CA ALA A 189 7.13 -9.59 -2.71
C ALA A 189 6.84 -9.06 -4.12
N LEU A 190 7.86 -8.52 -4.78
CA LEU A 190 7.89 -8.27 -6.23
C LEU A 190 8.78 -9.35 -6.85
N ALA A 191 8.29 -10.05 -7.87
CA ALA A 191 9.03 -11.13 -8.51
C ALA A 191 8.78 -11.19 -10.01
N SER A 192 9.61 -11.90 -10.75
CA SER A 192 9.33 -12.31 -12.11
C SER A 192 8.44 -13.56 -12.14
N ALA A 193 7.77 -13.81 -13.26
CA ALA A 193 6.98 -15.04 -13.45
C ALA A 193 7.84 -16.31 -13.31
N ASP A 194 9.09 -16.26 -13.79
CA ASP A 194 10.03 -17.39 -13.68
C ASP A 194 10.44 -17.67 -12.23
N ASP A 195 10.72 -16.61 -11.44
CA ASP A 195 11.04 -16.76 -10.02
C ASP A 195 9.85 -17.35 -9.25
N VAL A 196 8.63 -16.88 -9.54
CA VAL A 196 7.40 -17.44 -8.91
C VAL A 196 7.26 -18.90 -9.22
N ALA A 197 7.33 -19.29 -10.51
CA ALA A 197 7.21 -20.69 -10.93
C ALA A 197 8.26 -21.58 -10.28
N ALA A 198 9.53 -21.14 -10.25
CA ALA A 198 10.63 -21.89 -9.66
C ALA A 198 10.46 -22.08 -8.14
N GLN A 199 10.12 -21.01 -7.41
CA GLN A 199 9.98 -21.04 -5.95
C GLN A 199 8.75 -21.84 -5.49
N LEU A 200 7.63 -21.79 -6.24
CA LEU A 200 6.46 -22.59 -5.94
C LEU A 200 6.75 -24.10 -6.16
N ALA A 201 7.43 -24.44 -7.26
CA ALA A 201 7.84 -25.82 -7.54
C ALA A 201 8.82 -26.36 -6.47
N GLU A 202 9.81 -25.56 -6.06
CA GLU A 202 10.75 -25.93 -5.00
C GLU A 202 10.05 -26.17 -3.66
N ALA A 203 9.07 -25.32 -3.33
CA ALA A 203 8.29 -25.42 -2.10
C ALA A 203 7.17 -26.48 -2.15
N GLY A 204 6.91 -27.10 -3.31
CA GLY A 204 5.80 -28.05 -3.51
C GLY A 204 4.43 -27.41 -3.29
N VAL A 205 4.26 -26.13 -3.63
CA VAL A 205 3.00 -25.39 -3.50
C VAL A 205 2.31 -25.34 -4.85
N PRO A 206 1.17 -26.00 -5.05
CA PRO A 206 0.46 -26.00 -6.31
C PRO A 206 -0.08 -24.62 -6.66
N LEU A 207 0.03 -24.25 -7.94
CA LEU A 207 -0.51 -23.01 -8.50
C LEU A 207 -1.93 -23.27 -9.03
N VAL A 208 -2.89 -22.48 -8.56
CA VAL A 208 -4.30 -22.55 -8.96
C VAL A 208 -4.67 -21.28 -9.69
N SER A 209 -4.93 -21.36 -10.98
CA SER A 209 -5.34 -20.20 -11.79
C SER A 209 -6.84 -19.98 -11.72
N LEU A 210 -7.24 -18.72 -11.48
CA LEU A 210 -8.63 -18.30 -11.66
C LEU A 210 -8.83 -17.89 -13.13
N ASP A 211 -9.63 -18.69 -13.86
CA ASP A 211 -9.89 -18.49 -15.29
C ASP A 211 -11.37 -18.73 -15.59
N LEU A 212 -12.00 -17.79 -16.29
CA LEU A 212 -13.42 -17.86 -16.67
C LEU A 212 -13.75 -19.08 -17.56
N GLY A 213 -12.77 -19.59 -18.30
CA GLY A 213 -12.93 -20.74 -19.19
C GLY A 213 -12.85 -22.11 -18.50
N SER A 214 -12.61 -22.16 -17.19
CA SER A 214 -12.52 -23.44 -16.48
C SER A 214 -13.88 -24.09 -16.27
N GLU A 215 -13.94 -25.42 -16.46
CA GLU A 215 -15.12 -26.22 -16.14
C GLU A 215 -15.26 -26.49 -14.62
N LYS A 216 -14.19 -26.33 -13.85
CA LYS A 216 -14.19 -26.52 -12.39
C LYS A 216 -14.66 -25.25 -11.71
N ALA A 217 -15.67 -25.36 -10.87
CA ALA A 217 -16.16 -24.23 -10.08
C ALA A 217 -15.20 -23.85 -8.96
N LEU A 218 -15.28 -22.59 -8.49
CA LEU A 218 -14.38 -22.03 -7.48
C LEU A 218 -14.38 -22.82 -6.17
N ASP A 219 -15.53 -23.35 -5.73
CA ASP A 219 -15.66 -24.13 -4.49
C ASP A 219 -14.74 -25.37 -4.46
N SER A 220 -14.42 -25.94 -5.65
CA SER A 220 -13.47 -27.05 -5.75
C SER A 220 -12.05 -26.70 -5.26
N VAL A 221 -11.71 -25.43 -5.13
CA VAL A 221 -10.41 -25.02 -4.57
C VAL A 221 -10.27 -25.42 -3.10
N ALA A 222 -11.39 -25.54 -2.37
CA ALA A 222 -11.40 -25.98 -0.97
C ALA A 222 -11.00 -27.45 -0.79
N GLU A 223 -11.14 -28.26 -1.84
CA GLU A 223 -10.80 -29.69 -1.83
C GLU A 223 -9.29 -29.96 -2.05
N ILE A 224 -8.53 -28.95 -2.54
CA ILE A 224 -7.08 -29.09 -2.75
C ILE A 224 -6.39 -29.14 -1.38
N PRO A 225 -5.69 -30.23 -1.05
CA PRO A 225 -5.08 -30.39 0.26
C PRO A 225 -3.87 -29.47 0.44
N GLY A 226 -3.63 -29.07 1.67
CA GLY A 226 -2.50 -28.22 2.03
C GLY A 226 -2.68 -26.77 1.57
N ARG A 227 -1.60 -26.04 1.47
CA ARG A 227 -1.57 -24.66 0.98
C ARG A 227 -1.53 -24.64 -0.55
N VAL A 228 -2.04 -23.55 -1.11
CA VAL A 228 -1.99 -23.29 -2.56
C VAL A 228 -1.50 -21.86 -2.83
N ALA A 229 -1.07 -21.61 -4.06
CA ALA A 229 -0.88 -20.29 -4.59
C ALA A 229 -2.05 -19.97 -5.54
N LEU A 230 -2.82 -18.92 -5.27
CA LEU A 230 -3.96 -18.47 -6.07
C LEU A 230 -3.49 -17.45 -7.08
N LEU A 231 -3.52 -17.78 -8.37
CA LEU A 231 -3.11 -16.93 -9.47
C LEU A 231 -4.29 -16.13 -10.02
N LEU A 232 -4.15 -14.81 -9.99
CA LEU A 232 -5.08 -13.88 -10.63
C LEU A 232 -4.33 -13.04 -11.66
N GLY A 233 -4.82 -13.07 -12.87
CA GLY A 233 -4.28 -12.27 -13.98
C GLY A 233 -4.89 -10.88 -14.08
N SER A 234 -4.40 -10.11 -15.06
CA SER A 234 -5.00 -8.82 -15.41
C SER A 234 -6.41 -9.02 -15.98
N GLU A 235 -7.29 -8.02 -15.75
CA GLU A 235 -8.70 -8.07 -16.21
C GLU A 235 -8.82 -8.20 -17.74
N LYS A 236 -7.83 -7.73 -18.51
CA LYS A 236 -7.88 -7.72 -19.97
C LYS A 236 -7.26 -8.94 -20.64
N HIS A 237 -6.21 -9.49 -20.05
CA HIS A 237 -5.37 -10.50 -20.72
C HIS A 237 -5.22 -11.79 -19.91
N GLY A 238 -5.79 -11.85 -18.69
CA GLY A 238 -5.52 -12.96 -17.78
C GLY A 238 -4.07 -12.94 -17.28
N PRO A 239 -3.58 -14.06 -16.75
CA PRO A 239 -2.19 -14.23 -16.36
C PRO A 239 -1.29 -14.41 -17.60
N SER A 240 0.02 -14.21 -17.43
CA SER A 240 1.03 -14.49 -18.45
C SER A 240 1.02 -15.99 -18.83
N ALA A 241 1.38 -16.29 -20.07
CA ALA A 241 1.48 -17.68 -20.55
C ALA A 241 2.38 -18.52 -19.62
N ARG A 242 3.49 -17.93 -19.15
CA ARG A 242 4.43 -18.61 -18.25
C ARG A 242 3.79 -19.11 -16.96
N LEU A 243 2.97 -18.32 -16.29
CA LEU A 243 2.29 -18.75 -15.05
C LEU A 243 1.04 -19.58 -15.33
N ALA A 244 0.32 -19.29 -16.41
CA ALA A 244 -0.83 -20.09 -16.82
C ALA A 244 -0.45 -21.53 -17.14
N GLU A 245 0.68 -21.75 -17.86
CA GLU A 245 1.21 -23.07 -18.18
C GLU A 245 1.76 -23.83 -16.94
N THR A 246 2.14 -23.09 -15.88
CA THR A 246 2.63 -23.68 -14.62
C THR A 246 1.47 -24.08 -13.70
N ALA A 247 0.27 -23.55 -13.92
CA ALA A 247 -0.88 -23.82 -13.07
C ALA A 247 -1.30 -25.31 -13.13
N GLU A 248 -1.31 -25.97 -11.99
CA GLU A 248 -1.73 -27.38 -11.86
C GLU A 248 -3.25 -27.54 -11.82
N HIS A 249 -3.92 -26.48 -11.41
CA HIS A 249 -5.38 -26.42 -11.34
C HIS A 249 -5.88 -25.12 -11.94
N THR A 250 -7.07 -25.20 -12.53
CA THR A 250 -7.80 -24.02 -13.03
C THR A 250 -9.22 -24.08 -12.52
N VAL A 251 -9.73 -22.98 -11.97
CA VAL A 251 -11.08 -22.86 -11.43
C VAL A 251 -11.75 -21.59 -11.91
N SER A 252 -13.09 -21.61 -12.02
CA SER A 252 -13.87 -20.44 -12.44
C SER A 252 -14.87 -20.02 -11.38
N ILE A 253 -15.15 -18.72 -11.32
CA ILE A 253 -16.28 -18.19 -10.57
C ILE A 253 -17.48 -18.20 -11.49
N THR A 254 -18.53 -18.93 -11.11
CA THR A 254 -19.79 -18.93 -11.87
C THR A 254 -20.43 -17.55 -11.75
N ILE A 255 -20.62 -16.87 -12.89
CA ILE A 255 -21.22 -15.56 -12.97
C ILE A 255 -22.38 -15.56 -13.98
N HIS A 256 -23.25 -14.56 -13.90
CA HIS A 256 -24.34 -14.42 -14.87
C HIS A 256 -23.79 -14.25 -16.30
N PRO A 257 -24.38 -14.92 -17.32
CA PRO A 257 -23.86 -14.89 -18.70
C PRO A 257 -23.76 -13.50 -19.36
N GLU A 258 -24.52 -12.53 -18.88
CA GLU A 258 -24.45 -11.13 -19.35
C GLU A 258 -23.27 -10.33 -18.76
N VAL A 259 -22.54 -10.90 -17.80
CA VAL A 259 -21.41 -10.26 -17.14
C VAL A 259 -20.12 -10.89 -17.65
N GLU A 260 -19.24 -10.09 -18.23
CA GLU A 260 -17.98 -10.59 -18.81
C GLU A 260 -16.97 -11.06 -17.74
N SER A 261 -16.88 -10.34 -16.63
CA SER A 261 -15.92 -10.65 -15.54
C SER A 261 -16.29 -9.93 -14.25
N LEU A 262 -15.73 -10.39 -13.14
CA LEU A 262 -15.71 -9.68 -11.86
C LEU A 262 -14.43 -8.84 -11.74
N ASN A 263 -14.50 -7.79 -10.92
CA ASN A 263 -13.30 -7.07 -10.52
C ASN A 263 -12.32 -8.03 -9.83
N VAL A 264 -11.04 -7.96 -10.18
CA VAL A 264 -10.00 -8.87 -9.69
C VAL A 264 -9.89 -8.90 -8.15
N SER A 265 -10.18 -7.79 -7.46
CA SER A 265 -10.16 -7.78 -5.99
C SER A 265 -11.34 -8.53 -5.38
N VAL A 266 -12.48 -8.56 -6.05
CA VAL A 266 -13.65 -9.38 -5.66
C VAL A 266 -13.32 -10.85 -5.87
N SER A 267 -12.77 -11.22 -7.03
CA SER A 267 -12.36 -12.59 -7.34
C SER A 267 -11.34 -13.13 -6.33
N ALA A 268 -10.34 -12.32 -5.96
CA ALA A 268 -9.36 -12.67 -4.94
C ALA A 268 -10.00 -12.92 -3.57
N ALA A 269 -10.94 -12.06 -3.17
CA ALA A 269 -11.63 -12.21 -1.88
C ALA A 269 -12.50 -13.47 -1.84
N LEU A 270 -13.20 -13.78 -2.93
CA LEU A 270 -14.02 -15.01 -3.03
C LEU A 270 -13.13 -16.26 -2.96
N ALA A 271 -12.01 -16.30 -3.71
CA ALA A 271 -11.10 -17.44 -3.71
C ALA A 271 -10.48 -17.68 -2.32
N LEU A 272 -10.06 -16.63 -1.64
CA LEU A 272 -9.58 -16.74 -0.27
C LEU A 272 -10.68 -17.17 0.72
N TYR A 273 -11.91 -16.72 0.50
CA TYR A 273 -13.03 -17.11 1.36
C TYR A 273 -13.37 -18.59 1.22
N GLU A 274 -13.33 -19.16 0.01
CA GLU A 274 -13.47 -20.60 -0.19
C GLU A 274 -12.35 -21.37 0.51
N ARG A 275 -11.14 -20.82 0.56
CA ARG A 275 -9.98 -21.42 1.23
C ARG A 275 -9.89 -21.13 2.74
N ARG A 276 -10.86 -20.45 3.34
CA ARG A 276 -10.80 -20.01 4.75
C ARG A 276 -10.60 -21.14 5.76
N ALA A 277 -11.06 -22.35 5.46
CA ALA A 277 -10.85 -23.52 6.32
C ALA A 277 -9.39 -23.98 6.34
N SER A 278 -8.65 -23.74 5.24
CA SER A 278 -7.22 -24.02 5.11
C SER A 278 -6.35 -22.87 5.64
N ASN A 279 -6.93 -21.68 5.87
CA ASN A 279 -6.28 -20.48 6.36
C ASN A 279 -6.92 -20.04 7.69
N PRO A 280 -6.76 -20.82 8.78
CA PRO A 280 -7.38 -20.45 10.04
C PRO A 280 -6.82 -19.12 10.54
N LEU A 281 -7.71 -18.19 10.86
CA LEU A 281 -7.34 -16.94 11.50
C LEU A 281 -6.81 -17.22 12.89
N PRO A 282 -5.77 -16.50 13.36
CA PRO A 282 -5.38 -16.52 14.76
C PRO A 282 -6.60 -16.17 15.62
N GLN A 283 -6.85 -16.96 16.63
CA GLN A 283 -7.87 -16.60 17.63
C GLN A 283 -7.42 -15.31 18.34
N ALA A 284 -8.34 -14.33 18.45
CA ALA A 284 -8.08 -13.04 19.08
C ALA A 284 -7.81 -13.19 20.57
#